data_30afe370c2ba90e5153da8c0245e7c0c
#
_entry.id   30afe370c2ba90e5153da8c0245e7c0c
#
_cell.length_a   1.000
_cell.length_b   1.000
_cell.length_c   1.000
_cell.angle_alpha   90.00
_cell.angle_beta   90.00
_cell.angle_gamma   90.00
#
_symmetry.space_group_name_H-M   'P 1'
#
loop_
_entity.id
_entity.type
_entity.pdbx_description
1 polymer ?
#
loop_
_entity_poly.entity_id
_entity_poly.type
_entity_poly.pdbx_seq_one_letter_code
_entity_poly.pdbx_strand_id
1 'polypeptide(L)'
;MNFKESDLMPLYKKMAEIIGVEQTLKIYKHFKGQQVLFPQRIYNLEFVKKYVREHYDGKNAGELGRKFGYSERRIRQFLAKED
;
A
#
# COMPACT_ATOMS: atom_id res chain seq x y z
N MET A 1 7.42 27.08 -11.56
CA MET A 1 6.13 27.02 -12.17
C MET A 1 5.07 27.49 -11.21
N ASN A 2 4.14 28.25 -11.71
CA ASN A 2 3.15 28.88 -10.84
C ASN A 2 1.80 28.19 -10.87
N PHE A 3 1.81 26.89 -10.86
CA PHE A 3 0.56 26.13 -10.84
C PHE A 3 0.03 26.03 -9.43
N LYS A 4 -1.27 26.16 -9.31
CA LYS A 4 -1.98 25.89 -8.08
C LYS A 4 -2.57 24.50 -8.13
N GLU A 5 -2.84 23.93 -6.97
CA GLU A 5 -3.51 22.65 -6.90
C GLU A 5 -4.79 22.61 -7.71
N SER A 6 -5.54 23.73 -7.69
CA SER A 6 -6.83 23.80 -8.35
C SER A 6 -6.71 23.74 -9.88
N ASP A 7 -5.51 23.90 -10.43
CA ASP A 7 -5.31 23.83 -11.87
C ASP A 7 -5.14 22.40 -12.38
N LEU A 8 -5.03 21.45 -11.47
CA LEU A 8 -4.72 20.07 -11.83
C LEU A 8 -5.97 19.25 -12.09
N MET A 9 -5.81 18.18 -12.85
CA MET A 9 -6.88 17.19 -12.99
C MET A 9 -7.23 16.64 -11.62
N PRO A 10 -8.49 16.21 -11.41
CA PRO A 10 -8.93 15.80 -10.07
C PRO A 10 -8.03 14.79 -9.37
N LEU A 11 -7.52 13.79 -10.08
CA LEU A 11 -6.64 12.81 -9.47
C LEU A 11 -5.38 13.48 -8.95
N TYR A 12 -4.76 14.29 -9.78
CA TYR A 12 -3.50 14.94 -9.40
C TYR A 12 -3.73 16.02 -8.35
N LYS A 13 -4.91 16.66 -8.39
CA LYS A 13 -5.27 17.61 -7.36
C LYS A 13 -5.29 16.92 -6.00
N LYS A 14 -5.90 15.74 -5.94
CA LYS A 14 -5.96 14.99 -4.70
C LYS A 14 -4.57 14.59 -4.22
N MET A 15 -3.72 14.14 -5.13
CA MET A 15 -2.35 13.83 -4.78
C MET A 15 -1.62 15.05 -4.23
N ALA A 16 -1.82 16.20 -4.87
CA ALA A 16 -1.15 17.42 -4.45
C ALA A 16 -1.58 17.86 -3.06
N GLU A 17 -2.84 17.59 -2.70
CA GLU A 17 -3.32 17.89 -1.35
C GLU A 17 -2.60 17.04 -0.30
N ILE A 18 -2.16 15.85 -0.70
CA ILE A 18 -1.51 14.92 0.24
C ILE A 18 0.00 15.12 0.27
N ILE A 19 0.63 15.25 -0.90
CA ILE A 19 2.09 15.24 -1.00
C ILE A 19 2.67 16.51 -1.61
N GLY A 20 1.83 17.47 -1.99
CA GLY A 20 2.31 18.71 -2.58
C GLY A 20 2.42 18.64 -4.09
N VAL A 21 2.40 19.81 -4.71
CA VAL A 21 2.41 19.92 -6.17
C VAL A 21 3.70 19.40 -6.76
N GLU A 22 4.83 19.71 -6.13
CA GLU A 22 6.13 19.33 -6.68
C GLU A 22 6.26 17.81 -6.78
N GLN A 23 5.90 17.11 -5.70
CA GLN A 23 5.99 15.65 -5.71
C GLN A 23 4.98 15.04 -6.66
N THR A 24 3.81 15.64 -6.76
CA THR A 24 2.79 15.18 -7.68
C THR A 24 3.28 15.25 -9.12
N LEU A 25 3.98 16.31 -9.47
CA LEU A 25 4.53 16.44 -10.82
C LEU A 25 5.57 15.36 -11.11
N LYS A 26 6.34 14.95 -10.11
CA LYS A 26 7.28 13.86 -10.29
C LYS A 26 6.56 12.55 -10.60
N ILE A 27 5.49 12.28 -9.87
CA ILE A 27 4.68 11.08 -10.13
C ILE A 27 4.09 11.14 -11.53
N TYR A 28 3.55 12.29 -11.90
CA TYR A 28 2.98 12.48 -13.22
C TYR A 28 4.00 12.16 -14.32
N LYS A 29 5.22 12.67 -14.18
CA LYS A 29 6.23 12.44 -15.20
C LYS A 29 6.58 10.97 -15.37
N HIS A 30 6.55 10.23 -14.27
CA HIS A 30 6.89 8.80 -14.34
C HIS A 30 5.75 7.94 -14.88
N PHE A 31 4.51 8.31 -14.60
CA PHE A 31 3.38 7.43 -14.86
C PHE A 31 2.36 7.94 -15.87
N LYS A 32 2.61 9.11 -16.45
CA LYS A 32 1.62 9.67 -17.37
C LYS A 32 1.34 8.69 -18.51
N GLY A 33 0.07 8.62 -18.87
CA GLY A 33 -0.35 7.74 -19.96
C GLY A 33 -0.52 6.29 -19.57
N GLN A 34 -0.23 5.92 -18.32
CA GLN A 34 -0.40 4.56 -17.86
C GLN A 34 -1.64 4.45 -17.00
N GLN A 35 -2.30 3.31 -17.10
CA GLN A 35 -3.35 2.97 -16.15
C GLN A 35 -2.69 2.32 -14.93
N VAL A 36 -2.94 2.87 -13.75
CA VAL A 36 -2.38 2.33 -12.53
C VAL A 36 -3.52 1.93 -11.60
N LEU A 37 -3.55 0.66 -11.27
CA LEU A 37 -4.51 0.16 -10.31
C LEU A 37 -3.81 0.03 -8.97
N PHE A 38 -4.27 0.81 -7.98
CA PHE A 38 -3.65 0.80 -6.66
C PHE A 38 -4.18 -0.38 -5.86
N PRO A 39 -3.32 -1.33 -5.49
CA PRO A 39 -3.76 -2.44 -4.64
C PRO A 39 -4.21 -1.92 -3.28
N GLN A 40 -5.10 -2.67 -2.65
CA GLN A 40 -5.56 -2.31 -1.31
C GLN A 40 -4.47 -2.48 -0.26
N ARG A 41 -3.54 -3.39 -0.50
CA ARG A 41 -2.48 -3.67 0.46
C ARG A 41 -1.17 -3.11 -0.07
N ILE A 42 -0.42 -2.46 0.80
CA ILE A 42 0.81 -1.79 0.39
C ILE A 42 2.02 -2.75 0.38
N TYR A 43 1.98 -3.79 1.20
CA TYR A 43 3.09 -4.74 1.27
C TYR A 43 2.83 -5.94 0.38
N ASN A 44 3.88 -6.43 -0.27
CA ASN A 44 3.70 -7.62 -1.09
C ASN A 44 3.56 -8.86 -0.21
N LEU A 45 2.93 -9.88 -0.79
CA LEU A 45 2.54 -11.05 -0.04
C LEU A 45 3.73 -11.82 0.51
N GLU A 46 4.82 -11.91 -0.24
CA GLU A 46 5.98 -12.66 0.22
C GLU A 46 6.60 -12.02 1.45
N PHE A 47 6.64 -10.69 1.48
CA PHE A 47 7.12 -9.98 2.66
C PHE A 47 6.21 -10.28 3.86
N VAL A 48 4.89 -10.22 3.65
CA VAL A 48 3.96 -10.45 4.76
C VAL A 48 4.11 -11.85 5.32
N LYS A 49 4.22 -12.85 4.44
CA LYS A 49 4.40 -14.23 4.90
C LYS A 49 5.67 -14.39 5.73
N LYS A 50 6.76 -13.80 5.27
CA LYS A 50 8.01 -13.87 6.00
C LYS A 50 7.90 -13.18 7.34
N TYR A 51 7.32 -11.97 7.35
CA TYR A 51 7.16 -11.23 8.59
C TYR A 51 6.33 -12.01 9.60
N VAL A 52 5.22 -12.60 9.13
CA VAL A 52 4.34 -13.36 10.00
C VAL A 52 5.09 -14.54 10.62
N ARG A 53 5.85 -15.26 9.82
CA ARG A 53 6.60 -16.41 10.34
C ARG A 53 7.62 -15.99 11.38
N GLU A 54 8.22 -14.83 11.19
CA GLU A 54 9.27 -14.37 12.11
C GLU A 54 8.71 -13.76 13.39
N HIS A 55 7.49 -13.25 13.36
CA HIS A 55 6.96 -12.49 14.49
C HIS A 55 5.76 -13.13 15.18
N TYR A 56 5.30 -14.27 14.68
CA TYR A 56 4.17 -14.94 15.33
C TYR A 56 4.61 -15.51 16.68
N ASP A 57 3.83 -15.22 17.71
CA ASP A 57 4.16 -15.66 19.07
C ASP A 57 3.15 -16.66 19.63
N GLY A 58 2.28 -17.19 18.79
CA GLY A 58 1.26 -18.15 19.21
C GLY A 58 -0.07 -17.52 19.56
N LYS A 59 -0.11 -16.20 19.73
CA LYS A 59 -1.32 -15.52 20.18
C LYS A 59 -1.67 -14.31 19.32
N ASN A 60 -0.75 -13.83 18.52
CA ASN A 60 -0.90 -12.52 17.88
C ASN A 60 -1.37 -12.57 16.43
N ALA A 61 -2.02 -13.67 16.01
CA ALA A 61 -2.48 -13.78 14.64
C ALA A 61 -3.45 -12.65 14.27
N GLY A 62 -4.35 -12.30 15.18
CA GLY A 62 -5.29 -11.22 14.91
C GLY A 62 -4.60 -9.88 14.78
N GLU A 63 -3.61 -9.64 15.62
CA GLU A 63 -2.85 -8.40 15.58
C GLU A 63 -2.07 -8.29 14.28
N LEU A 64 -1.42 -9.37 13.85
CA LEU A 64 -0.71 -9.39 12.58
C LEU A 64 -1.65 -9.16 11.41
N GLY A 65 -2.84 -9.75 11.48
CA GLY A 65 -3.84 -9.54 10.44
C GLY A 65 -4.24 -8.08 10.32
N ARG A 66 -4.49 -7.44 11.45
CA ARG A 66 -4.85 -6.02 11.44
C ARG A 66 -3.71 -5.17 10.88
N LYS A 67 -2.48 -5.54 11.18
CA LYS A 67 -1.32 -4.79 10.70
C LYS A 67 -1.24 -4.80 9.17
N PHE A 68 -1.54 -5.93 8.54
CA PHE A 68 -1.35 -6.10 7.11
C PHE A 68 -2.64 -6.17 6.30
N GLY A 69 -3.79 -6.06 6.96
CA GLY A 69 -5.06 -6.08 6.24
C GLY A 69 -5.56 -7.47 5.91
N TYR A 70 -5.23 -8.47 6.72
CA TYR A 70 -5.70 -9.83 6.54
C TYR A 70 -6.49 -10.29 7.75
N SER A 71 -7.36 -11.26 7.51
CA SER A 71 -8.07 -11.90 8.61
C SER A 71 -7.11 -12.75 9.44
N GLU A 72 -7.49 -13.00 10.68
CA GLU A 72 -6.73 -13.89 11.55
C GLU A 72 -6.57 -15.26 10.92
N ARG A 73 -7.64 -15.75 10.29
CA ARG A 73 -7.62 -17.05 9.62
C ARG A 73 -6.59 -17.07 8.51
N ARG A 74 -6.52 -15.98 7.73
CA ARG A 74 -5.56 -15.92 6.63
C ARG A 74 -4.13 -15.91 7.14
N ILE A 75 -3.89 -15.21 8.26
CA ILE A 75 -2.57 -15.21 8.88
C ILE A 75 -2.18 -16.63 9.29
N ARG A 76 -3.11 -17.38 9.88
CA ARG A 76 -2.83 -18.76 10.26
C ARG A 76 -2.50 -19.63 9.04
N GLN A 77 -3.14 -19.36 7.92
CA GLN A 77 -2.83 -20.08 6.69
C GLN A 77 -1.39 -19.82 6.24
N PHE A 78 -0.92 -18.59 6.41
CA PHE A 78 0.47 -18.28 6.07
C PHE A 78 1.44 -19.07 6.95
N LEU A 79 1.06 -19.33 8.18
CA LEU A 79 1.92 -20.08 9.10
C LEU A 79 1.93 -21.57 8.83
N ALA A 80 0.84 -22.05 8.30
CA ALA A 80 0.70 -23.49 8.08
C ALA A 80 1.57 -23.99 6.95
N LYS A 81 2.12 -23.41 6.14
CA LYS A 81 3.05 -23.91 5.25
C LYS A 81 3.11 -23.77 4.10
N GLU A 82 3.31 -24.01 3.65
CA GLU A 82 3.86 -23.99 2.89
C GLU A 82 3.65 -23.92 1.75
N ASP A 83 3.56 -23.46 1.19
CA ASP A 83 3.51 -23.30 0.13
C ASP A 83 3.56 -22.78 -0.42
#